data_d005f11d44d3ddc5a4e0b5990bb3e134
#
_entry.id   d005f11d44d3ddc5a4e0b5990bb3e134
#
_cell.length_a   1.000
_cell.length_b   1.000
_cell.length_c   1.000
_cell.angle_alpha   90.00
_cell.angle_beta   90.00
_cell.angle_gamma   90.00
#
_symmetry.space_group_name_H-M   'P 1'
#
loop_
_entity.id
_entity.type
_entity.pdbx_description
1 polymer ?
#
loop_
_entity_poly.entity_id
_entity_poly.type
_entity_poly.pdbx_seq_one_letter_code
_entity_poly.pdbx_strand_id
1 'polypeptide(L)'
;VQRDNKKPTIFTKKIPKDIIKLDGYLDENEWNLVSPANNFTQRDPLEGALSTEATEVYILYDEENLYIGAMLYDSDPKGILAYQKRRDQSLRTDDRFMWILDTFSDGRTGYFFEVNPAGLMGDGLIIGSGSYWGINKDWNGIWDTKVVVVPNGWSIEVAIPFRTLNFDPNLDTWGINFQRTVRRKNEDSKWTGYERNKKLTEPIHGGRLSGLNGLTQGRGFQLKPYLSLRNNNSTIDEKMISNNLRDIGFDVSMNISSALKLSFTYNTDFAEAEVDQRRVNLTR
;
A
#
# COMPACT_ATOMS: atom_id res chain seq x y z
N VAL A 1 -36.12 1.82 -4.56
CA VAL A 1 -35.37 0.62 -4.86
C VAL A 1 -34.42 0.42 -3.66
N GLN A 2 -34.73 -0.53 -2.77
CA GLN A 2 -33.79 -0.96 -1.74
C GLN A 2 -32.56 -1.53 -2.46
N ARG A 3 -31.42 -0.82 -2.42
CA ARG A 3 -30.13 -1.37 -2.80
C ARG A 3 -29.79 -2.45 -1.80
N ASP A 4 -29.66 -3.67 -2.30
CA ASP A 4 -29.22 -4.82 -1.54
C ASP A 4 -27.92 -4.45 -0.83
N ASN A 5 -27.92 -4.53 0.50
CA ASN A 5 -26.84 -4.05 1.38
C ASN A 5 -25.61 -4.99 1.35
N LYS A 6 -25.47 -5.77 0.28
CA LYS A 6 -24.40 -6.73 0.10
C LYS A 6 -23.15 -5.99 -0.36
N LYS A 7 -22.10 -6.01 0.48
CA LYS A 7 -20.80 -5.42 0.13
C LYS A 7 -20.28 -6.03 -1.18
N PRO A 8 -19.80 -5.21 -2.15
CA PRO A 8 -19.17 -5.73 -3.36
C PRO A 8 -18.07 -6.72 -3.01
N THR A 9 -17.94 -7.78 -3.80
CA THR A 9 -16.96 -8.83 -3.57
C THR A 9 -16.17 -9.07 -4.85
N ILE A 10 -14.84 -9.02 -4.74
CA ILE A 10 -13.91 -9.50 -5.75
C ILE A 10 -13.43 -10.89 -5.33
N PHE A 11 -13.33 -11.80 -6.29
CA PHE A 11 -12.83 -13.14 -6.05
C PHE A 11 -11.40 -13.26 -6.55
N THR A 12 -10.57 -13.89 -5.75
CA THR A 12 -9.20 -14.24 -6.13
C THR A 12 -9.08 -15.74 -6.44
N LYS A 13 -8.02 -16.13 -7.11
CA LYS A 13 -7.71 -17.51 -7.45
C LYS A 13 -6.25 -17.83 -7.15
N LYS A 14 -6.01 -19.02 -6.60
CA LYS A 14 -4.66 -19.53 -6.42
C LYS A 14 -4.08 -19.95 -7.77
N ILE A 15 -2.86 -19.52 -8.04
CA ILE A 15 -2.09 -19.87 -9.24
C ILE A 15 -0.81 -20.62 -8.84
N PRO A 16 -0.15 -21.32 -9.76
CA PRO A 16 1.18 -21.87 -9.51
C PRO A 16 2.19 -20.77 -9.21
N LYS A 17 3.21 -21.11 -8.42
CA LYS A 17 4.28 -20.19 -8.06
C LYS A 17 5.08 -19.74 -9.30
N ASP A 18 5.61 -18.52 -9.25
CA ASP A 18 6.51 -17.93 -10.25
C ASP A 18 5.90 -17.79 -11.67
N ILE A 19 4.57 -17.75 -11.79
CA ILE A 19 3.89 -17.51 -13.07
C ILE A 19 3.86 -16.01 -13.38
N ILE A 20 3.46 -15.17 -12.41
CA ILE A 20 3.42 -13.72 -12.62
C ILE A 20 4.84 -13.16 -12.60
N LYS A 21 5.21 -12.49 -13.68
CA LYS A 21 6.48 -11.79 -13.82
C LYS A 21 6.24 -10.30 -13.73
N LEU A 22 6.64 -9.70 -12.63
CA LEU A 22 6.44 -8.28 -12.45
C LEU A 22 7.20 -7.47 -13.51
N ASP A 23 6.53 -7.09 -14.57
CA ASP A 23 7.06 -6.18 -15.60
C ASP A 23 6.13 -4.99 -15.86
N GLY A 24 4.93 -5.00 -15.28
CA GLY A 24 3.92 -3.96 -15.36
C GLY A 24 2.88 -4.18 -16.46
N TYR A 25 2.99 -5.26 -17.24
CA TYR A 25 2.00 -5.65 -18.24
C TYR A 25 1.12 -6.76 -17.68
N LEU A 26 -0.20 -6.66 -17.89
CA LEU A 26 -1.15 -7.71 -17.49
C LEU A 26 -1.35 -8.68 -18.65
N ASP A 27 -0.29 -9.31 -19.11
CA ASP A 27 -0.31 -10.16 -20.31
C ASP A 27 -0.27 -11.67 -20.01
N GLU A 28 -0.07 -12.07 -18.73
CA GLU A 28 -0.20 -13.46 -18.35
C GLU A 28 -1.67 -13.92 -18.44
N ASN A 29 -1.86 -15.12 -18.96
CA ASN A 29 -3.19 -15.72 -19.12
C ASN A 29 -3.95 -15.87 -17.79
N GLU A 30 -3.23 -15.93 -16.70
CA GLU A 30 -3.78 -16.12 -15.35
C GLU A 30 -4.65 -14.96 -14.92
N TRP A 31 -4.38 -13.72 -15.37
CA TRP A 31 -5.25 -12.58 -15.10
C TRP A 31 -6.67 -12.77 -15.62
N ASN A 32 -6.85 -13.58 -16.68
CA ASN A 32 -8.17 -13.92 -17.22
C ASN A 32 -8.94 -14.96 -16.38
N LEU A 33 -8.32 -15.54 -15.34
CA LEU A 33 -8.97 -16.53 -14.48
C LEU A 33 -9.94 -15.90 -13.47
N VAL A 34 -9.90 -14.59 -13.31
CA VAL A 34 -10.71 -13.83 -12.34
C VAL A 34 -11.40 -12.65 -13.02
N SER A 35 -12.55 -12.24 -12.47
CA SER A 35 -13.25 -11.05 -12.94
C SER A 35 -12.71 -9.82 -12.18
N PRO A 36 -12.50 -8.68 -12.86
CA PRO A 36 -11.99 -7.49 -12.23
C PRO A 36 -13.00 -6.80 -11.32
N ALA A 37 -12.49 -6.11 -10.29
CA ALA A 37 -13.22 -5.02 -9.66
C ALA A 37 -13.24 -3.84 -10.62
N ASN A 38 -14.40 -3.38 -10.99
CA ASN A 38 -14.64 -2.28 -11.94
C ASN A 38 -15.78 -1.38 -11.46
N ASN A 39 -16.30 -0.52 -12.34
CA ASN A 39 -17.41 0.40 -12.04
C ASN A 39 -17.12 1.33 -10.85
N PHE A 40 -15.93 1.93 -10.86
CA PHE A 40 -15.56 2.92 -9.87
C PHE A 40 -16.50 4.12 -9.93
N THR A 41 -16.80 4.68 -8.77
CA THR A 41 -17.72 5.78 -8.60
C THR A 41 -16.99 7.00 -8.05
N GLN A 42 -17.27 8.17 -8.61
CA GLN A 42 -16.64 9.42 -8.18
C GLN A 42 -17.05 9.78 -6.75
N ARG A 43 -16.05 10.13 -5.97
CA ARG A 43 -16.17 10.89 -4.75
C ARG A 43 -16.16 12.39 -5.05
N ASP A 44 -15.21 12.79 -5.89
CA ASP A 44 -15.00 14.16 -6.37
C ASP A 44 -14.72 14.13 -7.88
N PRO A 45 -15.13 15.13 -8.67
CA PRO A 45 -15.93 16.29 -8.29
C PRO A 45 -17.44 16.01 -8.19
N LEU A 46 -17.95 14.96 -8.85
CA LEU A 46 -19.37 14.64 -8.95
C LEU A 46 -19.72 13.40 -8.13
N GLU A 47 -19.96 13.59 -6.84
CA GLU A 47 -20.28 12.49 -5.91
C GLU A 47 -21.38 11.57 -6.45
N GLY A 48 -21.08 10.28 -6.56
CA GLY A 48 -22.03 9.26 -7.02
C GLY A 48 -22.11 9.07 -8.53
N ALA A 49 -21.44 9.91 -9.33
CA ALA A 49 -21.31 9.66 -10.77
C ALA A 49 -20.30 8.51 -11.04
N LEU A 50 -20.43 7.86 -12.19
CA LEU A 50 -19.41 6.91 -12.64
C LEU A 50 -18.08 7.65 -12.88
N SER A 51 -16.96 6.98 -12.66
CA SER A 51 -15.64 7.54 -13.00
C SER A 51 -15.56 7.81 -14.50
N THR A 52 -14.92 8.92 -14.87
CA THR A 52 -14.75 9.31 -16.28
C THR A 52 -13.68 8.51 -16.99
N GLU A 53 -12.79 7.88 -16.23
CA GLU A 53 -11.73 6.99 -16.73
C GLU A 53 -11.92 5.62 -16.07
N ALA A 54 -12.04 4.58 -16.88
CA ALA A 54 -12.28 3.22 -16.39
C ALA A 54 -11.06 2.68 -15.60
N THR A 55 -11.35 1.85 -14.63
CA THR A 55 -10.34 1.13 -13.84
C THR A 55 -10.79 -0.30 -13.67
N GLU A 56 -9.86 -1.23 -13.89
CA GLU A 56 -10.06 -2.66 -13.69
C GLU A 56 -8.96 -3.19 -12.80
N VAL A 57 -9.34 -3.91 -11.74
CA VAL A 57 -8.39 -4.47 -10.77
C VAL A 57 -8.61 -5.95 -10.63
N TYR A 58 -7.57 -6.71 -10.81
CA TYR A 58 -7.53 -8.17 -10.74
C TYR A 58 -6.70 -8.60 -9.53
N ILE A 59 -7.07 -9.71 -8.89
CA ILE A 59 -6.33 -10.25 -7.75
C ILE A 59 -6.12 -11.74 -7.93
N LEU A 60 -4.86 -12.14 -7.83
CA LEU A 60 -4.41 -13.52 -7.82
C LEU A 60 -3.52 -13.75 -6.61
N TYR A 61 -3.24 -15.00 -6.28
CA TYR A 61 -2.25 -15.33 -5.26
C TYR A 61 -1.60 -16.68 -5.55
N ASP A 62 -0.39 -16.85 -5.05
CA ASP A 62 0.30 -18.14 -5.01
C ASP A 62 0.55 -18.58 -3.55
N GLU A 63 1.57 -19.36 -3.29
CA GLU A 63 1.93 -19.81 -1.94
C GLU A 63 2.64 -18.73 -1.12
N GLU A 64 3.24 -17.75 -1.77
CA GLU A 64 4.09 -16.77 -1.11
C GLU A 64 3.55 -15.34 -1.23
N ASN A 65 2.83 -15.02 -2.31
CA ASN A 65 2.48 -13.65 -2.65
C ASN A 65 0.99 -13.48 -2.97
N LEU A 66 0.47 -12.32 -2.59
CA LEU A 66 -0.74 -11.74 -3.15
C LEU A 66 -0.33 -10.85 -4.34
N TYR A 67 -0.94 -11.06 -5.49
CA TYR A 67 -0.72 -10.27 -6.70
C TYR A 67 -1.93 -9.37 -6.97
N ILE A 68 -1.66 -8.11 -7.27
CA ILE A 68 -2.68 -7.14 -7.71
C ILE A 68 -2.26 -6.62 -9.07
N GLY A 69 -3.08 -6.89 -10.09
CA GLY A 69 -2.97 -6.31 -11.40
C GLY A 69 -4.01 -5.22 -11.57
N ALA A 70 -3.63 -4.04 -12.05
CA ALA A 70 -4.60 -3.00 -12.34
C ALA A 70 -4.34 -2.34 -13.69
N MET A 71 -5.40 -2.22 -14.49
CA MET A 71 -5.43 -1.40 -15.69
C MET A 71 -6.20 -0.12 -15.41
N LEU A 72 -5.53 1.00 -15.52
CA LEU A 72 -6.05 2.34 -15.28
C LEU A 72 -6.14 3.07 -16.62
N TYR A 73 -7.27 2.90 -17.29
CA TYR A 73 -7.52 3.54 -18.58
C TYR A 73 -7.48 5.05 -18.46
N ASP A 74 -7.00 5.70 -19.49
CA ASP A 74 -6.96 7.16 -19.57
C ASP A 74 -7.17 7.60 -21.01
N SER A 75 -8.11 8.50 -21.24
CA SER A 75 -8.43 9.05 -22.56
C SER A 75 -7.34 10.00 -23.08
N ASP A 76 -6.45 10.49 -22.20
CA ASP A 76 -5.31 11.34 -22.52
C ASP A 76 -4.05 10.88 -21.79
N PRO A 77 -3.38 9.79 -22.22
CA PRO A 77 -2.21 9.25 -21.54
C PRO A 77 -1.02 10.22 -21.46
N LYS A 78 -0.98 11.22 -22.33
CA LYS A 78 0.04 12.28 -22.27
C LYS A 78 -0.20 13.29 -21.14
N GLY A 79 -1.43 13.38 -20.67
CA GLY A 79 -1.83 14.21 -19.55
C GLY A 79 -1.67 13.54 -18.18
N ILE A 80 -1.15 12.31 -18.12
CA ILE A 80 -0.86 11.60 -16.87
C ILE A 80 0.24 12.34 -16.10
N LEU A 81 -0.01 12.63 -14.82
CA LEU A 81 0.88 13.41 -13.97
C LEU A 81 1.64 12.51 -12.98
N ALA A 82 2.97 12.58 -12.99
CA ALA A 82 3.85 11.81 -12.12
C ALA A 82 5.11 12.63 -11.77
N TYR A 83 4.98 13.56 -10.86
CA TYR A 83 6.06 14.48 -10.49
C TYR A 83 6.94 13.97 -9.36
N GLN A 84 6.36 13.20 -8.43
CA GLN A 84 7.09 12.72 -7.26
C GLN A 84 8.04 11.58 -7.63
N LYS A 85 9.23 11.59 -7.01
CA LYS A 85 10.30 10.60 -7.29
C LYS A 85 10.89 9.97 -6.03
N ARG A 86 10.37 10.26 -4.84
CA ARG A 86 10.87 9.71 -3.58
C ARG A 86 9.79 8.90 -2.90
N ARG A 87 10.12 7.71 -2.43
CA ARG A 87 9.23 6.83 -1.66
C ARG A 87 8.63 7.60 -0.47
N ASP A 88 7.39 7.29 -0.13
CA ASP A 88 6.62 7.83 1.00
C ASP A 88 6.34 9.34 0.97
N GLN A 89 6.71 10.01 -0.13
CA GLN A 89 6.29 11.39 -0.36
C GLN A 89 4.79 11.46 -0.65
N SER A 90 4.20 12.62 -0.36
CA SER A 90 2.79 12.84 -0.67
C SER A 90 2.54 12.82 -2.18
N LEU A 91 1.72 11.89 -2.65
CA LEU A 91 1.32 11.77 -4.05
C LEU A 91 0.11 12.63 -4.43
N ARG A 92 -0.21 13.67 -3.65
CA ARG A 92 -1.39 14.52 -3.89
C ARG A 92 -1.34 15.32 -5.19
N THR A 93 -0.17 15.51 -5.75
CA THR A 93 0.04 16.25 -7.02
C THR A 93 0.00 15.34 -8.24
N ASP A 94 -0.03 14.04 -8.04
CA ASP A 94 0.15 13.02 -9.05
C ASP A 94 -1.14 12.26 -9.31
N ASP A 95 -1.26 11.67 -10.48
CA ASP A 95 -2.14 10.52 -10.67
C ASP A 95 -1.68 9.41 -9.73
N ARG A 96 -2.62 8.66 -9.16
CA ARG A 96 -2.28 7.60 -8.22
C ARG A 96 -3.35 6.55 -8.12
N PHE A 97 -2.92 5.36 -7.83
CA PHE A 97 -3.75 4.23 -7.44
C PHE A 97 -3.45 3.85 -5.99
N MET A 98 -4.50 3.68 -5.22
CA MET A 98 -4.41 3.37 -3.79
C MET A 98 -5.30 2.18 -3.46
N TRP A 99 -4.87 1.38 -2.51
CA TRP A 99 -5.71 0.31 -1.97
C TRP A 99 -5.46 0.09 -0.48
N ILE A 100 -6.42 -0.57 0.16
CA ILE A 100 -6.31 -1.02 1.53
C ILE A 100 -6.60 -2.52 1.63
N LEU A 101 -5.96 -3.18 2.58
CA LEU A 101 -6.22 -4.58 2.95
C LEU A 101 -6.55 -4.65 4.44
N ASP A 102 -7.74 -5.13 4.78
CA ASP A 102 -8.15 -5.48 6.14
C ASP A 102 -8.07 -7.00 6.27
N THR A 103 -6.91 -7.47 6.68
CA THR A 103 -6.54 -8.89 6.71
C THR A 103 -7.11 -9.65 7.90
N PHE A 104 -7.70 -8.94 8.86
CA PHE A 104 -8.44 -9.49 10.00
C PHE A 104 -9.95 -9.37 9.85
N SER A 105 -10.43 -8.69 8.80
CA SER A 105 -11.85 -8.39 8.56
C SER A 105 -12.53 -7.72 9.76
N ASP A 106 -11.79 -6.90 10.52
CA ASP A 106 -12.27 -6.22 11.73
C ASP A 106 -12.93 -4.85 11.43
N GLY A 107 -12.76 -4.36 10.20
CA GLY A 107 -13.29 -3.07 9.74
C GLY A 107 -12.61 -1.85 10.37
N ARG A 108 -11.50 -2.02 11.07
CA ARG A 108 -10.84 -0.96 11.86
C ARG A 108 -9.38 -0.79 11.51
N THR A 109 -8.66 -1.88 11.34
CA THR A 109 -7.22 -1.91 11.08
C THR A 109 -6.95 -2.41 9.68
N GLY A 110 -5.75 -2.15 9.16
CA GLY A 110 -5.39 -2.64 7.84
C GLY A 110 -4.09 -2.07 7.33
N TYR A 111 -3.76 -2.45 6.12
CA TYR A 111 -2.61 -1.96 5.38
C TYR A 111 -3.07 -0.99 4.30
N PHE A 112 -2.34 0.09 4.15
CA PHE A 112 -2.53 1.08 3.10
C PHE A 112 -1.35 1.01 2.14
N PHE A 113 -1.64 1.12 0.85
CA PHE A 113 -0.65 1.16 -0.23
C PHE A 113 -1.05 2.21 -1.26
N GLU A 114 -0.06 2.85 -1.86
CA GLU A 114 -0.26 3.78 -2.98
C GLU A 114 0.89 3.69 -3.99
N VAL A 115 0.57 3.89 -5.26
CA VAL A 115 1.53 3.91 -6.37
C VAL A 115 1.15 5.02 -7.34
N ASN A 116 2.14 5.73 -7.91
CA ASN A 116 1.96 6.68 -9.01
C ASN A 116 2.43 6.08 -10.35
N PRO A 117 2.15 6.73 -11.50
CA PRO A 117 2.56 6.24 -12.81
C PRO A 117 4.09 6.18 -13.03
N ALA A 118 4.89 6.79 -12.18
CA ALA A 118 6.36 6.66 -12.19
C ALA A 118 6.86 5.46 -11.37
N GLY A 119 5.96 4.64 -10.82
CA GLY A 119 6.30 3.49 -9.99
C GLY A 119 6.74 3.87 -8.57
N LEU A 120 6.41 5.07 -8.12
CA LEU A 120 6.68 5.48 -6.76
C LEU A 120 5.72 4.83 -5.79
N MET A 121 6.29 4.19 -4.78
CA MET A 121 5.60 3.42 -3.77
C MET A 121 5.40 4.23 -2.49
N GLY A 122 4.24 4.07 -1.85
CA GLY A 122 3.98 4.49 -0.49
C GLY A 122 3.15 3.45 0.23
N ASP A 123 3.41 3.26 1.52
CA ASP A 123 2.68 2.31 2.35
C ASP A 123 2.47 2.83 3.78
N GLY A 124 1.73 2.07 4.58
CA GLY A 124 1.49 2.39 5.97
C GLY A 124 0.44 1.50 6.62
N LEU A 125 0.34 1.62 7.94
CA LEU A 125 -0.68 0.92 8.73
C LEU A 125 -1.87 1.84 9.00
N ILE A 126 -3.08 1.32 8.84
CA ILE A 126 -4.31 1.95 9.31
C ILE A 126 -4.48 1.55 10.76
N ILE A 127 -4.41 2.53 11.68
CA ILE A 127 -4.54 2.34 13.12
C ILE A 127 -5.81 3.06 13.59
N GLY A 128 -6.87 2.31 13.85
CA GLY A 128 -8.13 2.83 14.38
C GLY A 128 -8.95 3.67 13.40
N SER A 129 -10.06 4.23 13.89
CA SER A 129 -11.07 4.88 13.07
C SER A 129 -10.56 6.08 12.29
N GLY A 130 -10.28 5.90 11.03
CA GLY A 130 -10.58 6.77 9.93
C GLY A 130 -10.18 8.23 9.92
N SER A 131 -9.09 8.63 10.53
CA SER A 131 -8.48 9.92 10.23
C SER A 131 -7.65 9.82 8.94
N TYR A 132 -7.66 10.87 8.08
CA TYR A 132 -6.67 11.00 7.00
C TYR A 132 -5.22 10.97 7.55
N TRP A 133 -5.09 11.23 8.82
CA TRP A 133 -3.88 11.17 9.63
C TRP A 133 -3.73 9.84 10.38
N GLY A 134 -4.65 8.87 10.18
CA GLY A 134 -4.65 7.56 10.84
C GLY A 134 -3.81 6.52 10.12
N ILE A 135 -3.00 6.91 9.13
CA ILE A 135 -2.00 6.04 8.50
C ILE A 135 -0.67 6.29 9.21
N ASN A 136 -0.15 5.27 9.84
CA ASN A 136 1.23 5.26 10.30
C ASN A 136 2.14 4.90 9.11
N LYS A 137 2.84 5.89 8.57
CA LYS A 137 3.77 5.76 7.44
C LYS A 137 5.19 5.34 7.87
N ASP A 138 5.44 5.16 9.16
CA ASP A 138 6.70 4.62 9.66
C ASP A 138 6.81 3.11 9.40
N TRP A 139 5.67 2.46 9.11
CA TRP A 139 5.67 1.08 8.68
C TRP A 139 6.13 0.98 7.22
N ASN A 140 7.18 0.21 7.00
CA ASN A 140 7.72 -0.10 5.69
C ASN A 140 7.50 -1.58 5.37
N GLY A 141 6.57 -1.86 4.47
CA GLY A 141 6.31 -3.20 3.96
C GLY A 141 7.37 -3.64 2.94
N ILE A 142 7.61 -4.94 2.88
CA ILE A 142 8.40 -5.55 1.81
C ILE A 142 7.42 -5.97 0.72
N TRP A 143 7.34 -5.23 -0.35
CA TRP A 143 6.51 -5.51 -1.51
C TRP A 143 7.13 -4.88 -2.74
N ASP A 144 6.76 -5.37 -3.92
CA ASP A 144 7.28 -4.89 -5.20
C ASP A 144 6.15 -4.47 -6.12
N THR A 145 6.46 -3.52 -7.01
CA THR A 145 5.54 -3.09 -8.07
C THR A 145 6.29 -2.74 -9.34
N LYS A 146 5.64 -2.97 -10.47
CA LYS A 146 6.04 -2.45 -11.76
C LYS A 146 4.88 -1.69 -12.37
N VAL A 147 5.21 -0.59 -13.02
CA VAL A 147 4.25 0.31 -13.64
C VAL A 147 4.70 0.61 -15.06
N VAL A 148 3.76 0.56 -15.99
CA VAL A 148 4.01 0.90 -17.40
C VAL A 148 2.91 1.84 -17.89
N VAL A 149 3.31 2.94 -18.53
CA VAL A 149 2.39 3.80 -19.26
C VAL A 149 2.18 3.20 -20.65
N VAL A 150 0.94 2.90 -20.97
CA VAL A 150 0.51 2.26 -22.20
C VAL A 150 -0.34 3.23 -23.06
N PRO A 151 -0.59 2.94 -24.34
CA PRO A 151 -1.31 3.87 -25.22
C PRO A 151 -2.72 4.28 -24.76
N ASN A 152 -3.36 3.50 -23.90
CA ASN A 152 -4.71 3.72 -23.39
C ASN A 152 -4.78 3.95 -21.88
N GLY A 153 -3.64 4.29 -21.24
CA GLY A 153 -3.59 4.56 -19.80
C GLY A 153 -2.27 4.14 -19.16
N TRP A 154 -2.34 3.48 -18.04
CA TRP A 154 -1.19 2.88 -17.37
C TRP A 154 -1.62 1.62 -16.63
N SER A 155 -0.70 0.68 -16.53
CA SER A 155 -0.93 -0.59 -15.85
C SER A 155 0.05 -0.78 -14.70
N ILE A 156 -0.35 -1.59 -13.74
CA ILE A 156 0.40 -1.87 -12.53
C ILE A 156 0.35 -3.37 -12.26
N GLU A 157 1.47 -3.92 -11.92
CA GLU A 157 1.57 -5.20 -11.24
C GLU A 157 2.21 -5.03 -9.89
N VAL A 158 1.64 -5.66 -8.88
CA VAL A 158 2.09 -5.62 -7.49
C VAL A 158 2.22 -7.04 -6.98
N ALA A 159 3.31 -7.32 -6.26
CA ALA A 159 3.47 -8.53 -5.45
C ALA A 159 3.67 -8.16 -3.99
N ILE A 160 2.79 -8.65 -3.14
CA ILE A 160 2.85 -8.47 -1.68
C ILE A 160 3.09 -9.84 -1.05
N PRO A 161 4.31 -10.12 -0.55
CA PRO A 161 4.58 -11.38 0.14
C PRO A 161 3.71 -11.52 1.38
N PHE A 162 3.09 -12.69 1.60
CA PHE A 162 2.27 -12.94 2.79
C PHE A 162 3.04 -12.76 4.10
N ARG A 163 4.35 -12.98 4.09
CA ARG A 163 5.22 -12.71 5.25
C ARG A 163 5.29 -11.24 5.67
N THR A 164 4.91 -10.32 4.77
CA THR A 164 4.84 -8.87 5.05
C THR A 164 3.60 -8.50 5.82
N LEU A 165 2.54 -9.29 5.67
CA LEU A 165 1.22 -9.03 6.24
C LEU A 165 1.01 -9.90 7.49
N ASN A 166 0.39 -9.31 8.52
CA ASN A 166 -0.23 -10.09 9.58
C ASN A 166 -1.70 -10.32 9.19
N PHE A 167 -2.17 -11.55 9.31
CA PHE A 167 -3.53 -11.90 8.98
C PHE A 167 -4.02 -13.11 9.82
N ASP A 168 -5.32 -13.30 9.88
CA ASP A 168 -5.88 -14.51 10.46
C ASP A 168 -5.89 -15.63 9.39
N PRO A 169 -5.12 -16.73 9.56
CA PRO A 169 -5.02 -17.80 8.57
C PRO A 169 -6.31 -18.63 8.43
N ASN A 170 -7.27 -18.46 9.35
CA ASN A 170 -8.57 -19.14 9.29
C ASN A 170 -9.59 -18.37 8.44
N LEU A 171 -9.30 -17.14 8.04
CA LEU A 171 -10.18 -16.35 7.19
C LEU A 171 -9.88 -16.62 5.71
N ASP A 172 -10.92 -16.92 4.95
CA ASP A 172 -10.91 -17.03 3.49
C ASP A 172 -11.29 -15.72 2.79
N THR A 173 -11.62 -14.71 3.58
CA THR A 173 -12.14 -13.42 3.10
C THR A 173 -11.54 -12.27 3.88
N TRP A 174 -10.93 -11.30 3.17
CA TRP A 174 -10.40 -10.06 3.72
C TRP A 174 -11.26 -8.85 3.30
N GLY A 175 -11.15 -7.75 4.04
CA GLY A 175 -11.65 -6.47 3.58
C GLY A 175 -10.68 -5.86 2.57
N ILE A 176 -11.23 -5.20 1.52
CA ILE A 176 -10.42 -4.54 0.49
C ILE A 176 -11.17 -3.34 -0.07
N ASN A 177 -10.44 -2.30 -0.45
CA ASN A 177 -11.00 -1.20 -1.21
C ASN A 177 -9.92 -0.56 -2.08
N PHE A 178 -10.37 0.11 -3.14
CA PHE A 178 -9.51 0.77 -4.11
C PHE A 178 -9.96 2.22 -4.30
N GLN A 179 -9.00 3.09 -4.55
CA GLN A 179 -9.22 4.48 -4.97
C GLN A 179 -8.24 4.86 -6.06
N ARG A 180 -8.73 5.56 -7.07
CA ARG A 180 -7.92 6.19 -8.11
C ARG A 180 -8.08 7.69 -8.05
N THR A 181 -6.99 8.42 -8.27
CA THR A 181 -6.99 9.86 -8.54
C THR A 181 -6.55 10.09 -9.98
N VAL A 182 -7.37 10.78 -10.78
CA VAL A 182 -7.03 11.33 -12.09
C VAL A 182 -6.77 12.83 -11.89
N ARG A 183 -5.50 13.19 -11.72
CA ARG A 183 -5.16 14.52 -11.21
C ARG A 183 -5.51 15.66 -12.13
N ARG A 184 -5.31 15.50 -13.45
CA ARG A 184 -5.68 16.51 -14.45
C ARG A 184 -7.16 16.87 -14.43
N LYS A 185 -8.02 15.95 -13.98
CA LYS A 185 -9.46 16.14 -13.84
C LYS A 185 -9.89 16.50 -12.41
N ASN A 186 -8.99 16.50 -11.45
CA ASN A 186 -9.28 16.54 -10.01
C ASN A 186 -10.35 15.51 -9.60
N GLU A 187 -10.31 14.35 -10.22
CA GLU A 187 -11.26 13.28 -10.00
C GLU A 187 -10.67 12.24 -9.04
N ASP A 188 -11.38 12.00 -7.95
CA ASP A 188 -11.16 10.88 -7.04
C ASP A 188 -12.32 9.91 -7.17
N SER A 189 -12.04 8.66 -7.52
CA SER A 189 -13.04 7.61 -7.64
C SER A 189 -12.67 6.40 -6.80
N LYS A 190 -13.69 5.72 -6.26
CA LYS A 190 -13.53 4.52 -5.42
C LYS A 190 -14.34 3.36 -5.96
N TRP A 191 -13.88 2.17 -5.66
CA TRP A 191 -14.64 0.97 -5.95
C TRP A 191 -15.87 0.85 -5.06
N THR A 192 -15.73 1.15 -3.75
CA THR A 192 -16.85 1.16 -2.79
C THR A 192 -16.73 2.35 -1.82
N GLY A 193 -17.84 2.71 -1.17
CA GLY A 193 -17.84 3.79 -0.18
C GLY A 193 -17.39 5.13 -0.76
N TYR A 194 -17.97 5.52 -1.89
CA TYR A 194 -17.59 6.72 -2.64
C TYR A 194 -18.03 8.02 -1.97
N GLU A 195 -18.99 7.98 -1.05
CA GLU A 195 -19.50 9.18 -0.39
C GLU A 195 -18.38 9.99 0.27
N ARG A 196 -18.45 11.32 0.21
CA ARG A 196 -17.39 12.22 0.68
C ARG A 196 -17.06 12.09 2.15
N ASN A 197 -18.03 11.73 2.96
CA ASN A 197 -17.87 11.49 4.40
C ASN A 197 -17.17 10.16 4.72
N LYS A 198 -17.01 9.24 3.75
CA LYS A 198 -16.32 7.97 3.91
C LYS A 198 -14.91 8.08 3.34
N LYS A 199 -13.91 7.57 4.04
CA LYS A 199 -12.51 7.61 3.58
C LYS A 199 -12.07 6.23 3.13
N LEU A 200 -11.07 6.18 2.22
CA LEU A 200 -10.43 4.92 1.83
C LEU A 200 -9.85 4.20 3.06
N THR A 201 -9.30 4.97 3.99
CA THR A 201 -8.67 4.48 5.23
C THR A 201 -9.66 4.06 6.31
N GLU A 202 -10.92 3.88 5.97
CA GLU A 202 -11.98 3.32 6.83
C GLU A 202 -12.38 1.94 6.30
N PRO A 203 -11.72 0.84 6.73
CA PRO A 203 -11.94 -0.49 6.15
C PRO A 203 -13.39 -0.97 6.24
N ILE A 204 -14.14 -0.45 7.23
CA ILE A 204 -15.56 -0.79 7.40
C ILE A 204 -16.40 -0.49 6.14
N HIS A 205 -15.98 0.48 5.32
CA HIS A 205 -16.64 0.88 4.07
C HIS A 205 -16.09 0.16 2.84
N GLY A 206 -15.12 -0.73 3.03
CA GLY A 206 -14.54 -1.55 1.97
C GLY A 206 -15.47 -2.67 1.50
N GLY A 207 -15.17 -3.22 0.33
CA GLY A 207 -15.71 -4.47 -0.18
C GLY A 207 -15.01 -5.69 0.43
N ARG A 208 -15.16 -6.83 -0.21
CA ARG A 208 -14.58 -8.11 0.22
C ARG A 208 -13.68 -8.68 -0.87
N LEU A 209 -12.57 -9.26 -0.44
CA LEU A 209 -11.70 -10.13 -1.23
C LEU A 209 -11.92 -11.56 -0.73
N SER A 210 -12.55 -12.40 -1.53
CA SER A 210 -12.88 -13.78 -1.16
C SER A 210 -12.14 -14.80 -2.02
N GLY A 211 -11.93 -15.99 -1.46
CA GLY A 211 -11.26 -17.10 -2.15
C GLY A 211 -9.82 -17.34 -1.70
N LEU A 212 -9.39 -16.69 -0.62
CA LEU A 212 -8.08 -16.91 0.00
C LEU A 212 -8.11 -18.20 0.82
N ASN A 213 -7.44 -19.25 0.32
CA ASN A 213 -7.46 -20.55 1.00
C ASN A 213 -6.03 -21.07 1.21
N GLY A 214 -5.79 -21.65 2.39
CA GLY A 214 -4.54 -22.32 2.71
C GLY A 214 -3.35 -21.35 2.82
N LEU A 215 -3.61 -20.12 3.22
CA LEU A 215 -2.55 -19.14 3.45
C LEU A 215 -1.76 -19.50 4.70
N THR A 216 -0.45 -19.36 4.60
CA THR A 216 0.47 -19.52 5.74
C THR A 216 1.31 -18.26 5.88
N GLN A 217 1.33 -17.71 7.07
CA GLN A 217 2.08 -16.47 7.34
C GLN A 217 3.61 -16.68 7.28
N GLY A 218 4.07 -17.93 7.29
CA GLY A 218 5.48 -18.22 7.47
C GLY A 218 6.00 -17.75 8.82
N ARG A 219 7.26 -18.04 9.14
CA ARG A 219 7.88 -17.64 10.41
C ARG A 219 8.38 -16.18 10.41
N GLY A 220 8.24 -15.46 9.30
CA GLY A 220 8.51 -14.02 9.18
C GLY A 220 9.85 -13.57 9.80
N PHE A 221 10.94 -14.33 9.56
CA PHE A 221 12.26 -13.93 10.05
C PHE A 221 12.78 -12.74 9.22
N GLN A 222 13.14 -11.67 9.90
CA GLN A 222 13.70 -10.46 9.30
C GLN A 222 15.01 -10.10 9.99
N LEU A 223 16.05 -9.86 9.21
CA LEU A 223 17.33 -9.34 9.68
C LEU A 223 17.63 -8.04 8.93
N LYS A 224 17.80 -6.95 9.66
CA LYS A 224 18.20 -5.64 9.13
C LYS A 224 19.57 -5.27 9.70
N PRO A 225 20.68 -5.55 8.99
CA PRO A 225 21.99 -5.02 9.38
C PRO A 225 22.08 -3.54 9.00
N TYR A 226 22.76 -2.73 9.79
CA TYR A 226 23.06 -1.35 9.46
C TYR A 226 24.50 -0.97 9.85
N LEU A 227 25.02 -0.01 9.10
CA LEU A 227 26.33 0.60 9.32
C LEU A 227 26.13 2.12 9.35
N SER A 228 26.46 2.74 10.47
CA SER A 228 26.47 4.19 10.61
C SER A 228 27.91 4.72 10.52
N LEU A 229 28.12 5.67 9.62
CA LEU A 229 29.37 6.39 9.49
C LEU A 229 29.11 7.88 9.76
N ARG A 230 29.58 8.38 10.88
CA ARG A 230 29.42 9.78 11.27
C ARG A 230 30.77 10.48 11.32
N ASN A 231 30.89 11.56 10.55
CA ASN A 231 32.04 12.46 10.63
C ASN A 231 31.56 13.80 11.18
N ASN A 232 31.97 14.10 12.41
CA ASN A 232 31.65 15.36 13.06
C ASN A 232 32.93 16.22 13.07
N ASN A 233 32.91 17.31 12.30
CA ASN A 233 33.94 18.35 12.34
C ASN A 233 33.42 19.53 13.17
N SER A 234 34.04 19.78 14.31
CA SER A 234 33.77 20.97 15.13
C SER A 234 35.04 21.81 15.29
N THR A 235 34.89 23.11 15.22
CA THR A 235 35.97 24.05 15.51
C THR A 235 35.77 24.62 16.90
N ILE A 236 36.66 24.31 17.84
CA ILE A 236 36.67 24.84 19.18
C ILE A 236 38.04 25.54 19.37
N ASP A 237 38.02 26.82 19.73
CA ASP A 237 39.21 27.65 19.94
C ASP A 237 40.22 27.58 18.76
N GLU A 238 39.73 27.79 17.53
CA GLU A 238 40.49 27.73 16.28
C GLU A 238 41.15 26.37 15.96
N LYS A 239 40.88 25.34 16.77
CA LYS A 239 41.33 23.97 16.46
C LYS A 239 40.18 23.15 15.85
N MET A 240 40.46 22.55 14.70
CA MET A 240 39.57 21.61 14.08
C MET A 240 39.67 20.26 14.78
N ILE A 241 38.57 19.84 15.41
CA ILE A 241 38.44 18.51 16.01
C ILE A 241 37.57 17.66 15.07
N SER A 242 38.15 16.60 14.50
CA SER A 242 37.43 15.65 13.66
C SER A 242 37.21 14.37 14.44
N ASN A 243 35.96 14.00 14.67
CA ASN A 243 35.58 12.72 15.28
C ASN A 243 34.87 11.84 14.25
N ASN A 244 35.52 10.73 13.92
CA ASN A 244 34.95 9.69 13.07
C ASN A 244 34.37 8.59 13.96
N LEU A 245 33.04 8.48 13.99
CA LEU A 245 32.31 7.40 14.64
C LEU A 245 31.88 6.38 13.60
N ARG A 246 32.10 5.11 13.90
CA ARG A 246 31.67 3.98 13.07
C ARG A 246 30.91 3.03 13.98
N ASP A 247 29.63 2.88 13.71
CA ASP A 247 28.77 2.00 14.49
C ASP A 247 28.17 0.95 13.57
N ILE A 248 28.19 -0.30 14.03
CA ILE A 248 27.56 -1.44 13.37
C ILE A 248 26.48 -1.95 14.30
N GLY A 249 25.30 -2.14 13.76
CA GLY A 249 24.17 -2.71 14.50
C GLY A 249 23.30 -3.59 13.62
N PHE A 250 22.31 -4.22 14.22
CA PHE A 250 21.34 -5.01 13.51
C PHE A 250 20.03 -5.14 14.30
N ASP A 251 18.93 -5.25 13.55
CA ASP A 251 17.63 -5.64 14.07
C ASP A 251 17.28 -7.03 13.59
N VAL A 252 16.86 -7.88 14.50
CA VAL A 252 16.29 -9.20 14.20
C VAL A 252 14.85 -9.20 14.66
N SER A 253 13.95 -9.60 13.79
CA SER A 253 12.56 -9.80 14.21
C SER A 253 12.00 -11.10 13.63
N MET A 254 11.09 -11.71 14.39
CA MET A 254 10.47 -12.97 14.07
C MET A 254 9.02 -12.99 14.54
N ASN A 255 8.11 -13.44 13.68
CA ASN A 255 6.73 -13.67 14.07
C ASN A 255 6.63 -15.02 14.79
N ILE A 256 6.25 -14.99 16.07
CA ILE A 256 5.97 -16.22 16.85
C ILE A 256 4.56 -16.73 16.53
N SER A 257 3.62 -15.79 16.35
CA SER A 257 2.25 -16.08 15.92
C SER A 257 1.70 -14.89 15.14
N SER A 258 0.48 -14.99 14.61
CA SER A 258 -0.23 -13.87 13.96
C SER A 258 -0.39 -12.62 14.85
N ALA A 259 -0.39 -12.82 16.19
CA ALA A 259 -0.58 -11.76 17.17
C ALA A 259 0.70 -11.37 17.92
N LEU A 260 1.81 -12.13 17.78
CA LEU A 260 3.03 -11.92 18.56
C LEU A 260 4.26 -11.88 17.68
N LYS A 261 4.92 -10.72 17.65
CA LYS A 261 6.20 -10.48 17.01
C LYS A 261 7.27 -10.27 18.07
N LEU A 262 8.37 -11.02 17.98
CA LEU A 262 9.57 -10.80 18.78
C LEU A 262 10.55 -9.96 17.98
N SER A 263 11.08 -8.90 18.58
CA SER A 263 12.11 -8.06 17.97
C SER A 263 13.28 -7.91 18.94
N PHE A 264 14.47 -8.03 18.40
CA PHE A 264 15.72 -7.83 19.12
C PHE A 264 16.60 -6.86 18.34
N THR A 265 17.03 -5.79 18.99
CA THR A 265 17.88 -4.76 18.41
C THR A 265 19.20 -4.72 19.13
N TYR A 266 20.30 -4.69 18.40
CA TYR A 266 21.64 -4.49 18.92
C TYR A 266 22.24 -3.21 18.34
N ASN A 267 22.71 -2.32 19.21
CA ASN A 267 23.36 -1.06 18.89
C ASN A 267 22.50 -0.17 17.96
N THR A 268 21.34 0.23 18.45
CA THR A 268 20.28 0.97 17.72
C THR A 268 20.85 2.21 17.03
N ASP A 269 20.55 2.39 15.75
CA ASP A 269 20.80 3.66 15.08
C ASP A 269 19.72 4.66 15.45
N PHE A 270 20.04 5.60 16.34
CA PHE A 270 19.14 6.68 16.73
C PHE A 270 18.87 7.72 15.64
N ALA A 271 19.51 7.61 14.47
CA ALA A 271 19.22 8.47 13.32
C ALA A 271 17.87 8.14 12.66
N GLU A 272 17.39 6.91 12.82
CA GLU A 272 16.07 6.44 12.41
C GLU A 272 15.14 6.14 13.60
N ALA A 273 15.43 6.68 14.79
CA ALA A 273 14.48 6.58 15.89
C ALA A 273 13.16 7.19 15.44
N GLU A 274 12.09 6.38 15.47
CA GLU A 274 10.72 6.84 15.28
C GLU A 274 10.47 8.01 16.24
N VAL A 275 10.61 9.22 15.71
CA VAL A 275 10.32 10.42 16.45
C VAL A 275 8.80 10.46 16.53
N ASP A 276 8.28 10.13 17.72
CA ASP A 276 6.87 10.33 18.04
C ASP A 276 6.53 11.79 17.73
N GLN A 277 5.87 12.03 16.61
CA GLN A 277 5.48 13.38 16.17
C GLN A 277 4.34 13.87 17.06
N ARG A 278 4.64 14.15 18.32
CA ARG A 278 3.78 14.96 19.19
C ARG A 278 3.70 16.36 18.61
N ARG A 279 2.71 16.59 17.74
CA ARG A 279 2.29 17.96 17.41
C ARG A 279 1.58 18.55 18.61
N VAL A 280 2.30 19.34 19.37
CA VAL A 280 1.67 20.24 20.35
C VAL A 280 0.97 21.33 19.55
N ASN A 281 -0.35 21.29 19.53
CA ASN A 281 -1.16 22.35 18.93
C ASN A 281 -1.08 23.58 19.87
N LEU A 282 -0.17 24.49 19.57
CA LEU A 282 -0.06 25.81 20.21
C LEU A 282 -0.94 26.83 19.45
N THR A 283 -2.23 26.56 19.32
CA THR A 283 -3.19 27.59 18.95
C THR A 283 -3.89 28.08 20.24
N ARG A 284 -3.47 29.23 20.68
CA ARG A 284 -4.28 30.14 21.50
C ARG A 284 -5.13 30.99 20.57
#